data_1ea1106730df5dd760d37e144c7ec582
#
_entry.id   1ea1106730df5dd760d37e144c7ec582
#
_cell.length_a   1.000
_cell.length_b   1.000
_cell.length_c   1.000
_cell.angle_alpha   90.00
_cell.angle_beta   90.00
_cell.angle_gamma   90.00
#
_symmetry.space_group_name_H-M   'P 1'
#
loop_
_entity.id
_entity.type
_entity.pdbx_description
1 polymer ?
#
loop_
_entity_poly.entity_id
_entity_poly.type
_entity_poly.pdbx_seq_one_letter_code
_entity_poly.pdbx_strand_id
1 'polypeptide(L)'
;MSDHAGSAFAVAVAQFAPGADRAANLAEIERLAALAAARGARLVVFPEYSSYFTPEPGWDWQEASEEIGGRFTEALGAIATRLGVHLVAGMIERLGGDERRVGNTVVAIAPHDGVVARYRKLHLYDAFGQRESEWVAPGDVAPPELFEAGGIRFGLQTCYDARFPEVTRRIVDAGADVVCMPAEWVRGPLKEAHWRVLTTARALENTMYVVAADHAPPVGAGNSMIVDPMGVEIATIGEATDVAVAWVSRERIEAVRRVNPALALRRFDVIERVNPSSR
;
A
#
# COMPACT_ATOMS: atom_id res chain seq x y z
N MET A 1 -1.16 39.72 -1.97
CA MET A 1 -1.78 38.53 -2.57
C MET A 1 -0.79 37.41 -2.37
N SER A 2 -0.94 36.61 -1.28
CA SER A 2 -0.04 35.54 -0.89
C SER A 2 -0.37 34.29 -1.70
N ASP A 3 0.53 33.84 -2.52
CA ASP A 3 0.54 32.55 -3.20
C ASP A 3 0.55 31.41 -2.15
N HIS A 4 -0.63 31.02 -1.67
CA HIS A 4 -0.86 29.75 -1.00
C HIS A 4 -1.68 28.84 -1.93
N ALA A 5 -1.26 28.71 -3.17
CA ALA A 5 -1.63 27.55 -3.95
C ALA A 5 -0.92 26.36 -3.29
N GLY A 6 -1.63 25.63 -2.44
CA GLY A 6 -1.14 24.38 -1.87
C GLY A 6 -0.67 23.47 -3.01
N SER A 7 0.63 23.27 -3.12
CA SER A 7 1.22 22.56 -4.26
C SER A 7 0.70 21.12 -4.28
N ALA A 8 0.01 20.77 -5.36
CA ALA A 8 -0.42 19.40 -5.59
C ALA A 8 0.82 18.49 -5.67
N PHE A 9 0.77 17.33 -5.01
CA PHE A 9 1.84 16.35 -4.96
C PHE A 9 1.51 15.18 -5.89
N ALA A 10 2.38 14.88 -6.84
CA ALA A 10 2.15 13.84 -7.82
C ALA A 10 2.48 12.46 -7.24
N VAL A 11 1.50 11.56 -7.25
CA VAL A 11 1.61 10.16 -6.82
C VAL A 11 1.33 9.22 -7.98
N ALA A 12 1.92 8.04 -7.95
CA ALA A 12 1.68 7.01 -8.96
C ALA A 12 1.34 5.66 -8.32
N VAL A 13 0.52 4.89 -9.01
CA VAL A 13 0.45 3.44 -8.87
C VAL A 13 1.30 2.81 -9.96
N ALA A 14 2.06 1.78 -9.59
CA ALA A 14 2.79 0.93 -10.52
C ALA A 14 2.21 -0.48 -10.42
N GLN A 15 1.89 -1.09 -11.53
CA GLN A 15 1.30 -2.42 -11.63
C GLN A 15 2.24 -3.35 -12.37
N PHE A 16 2.60 -4.47 -11.74
CA PHE A 16 3.34 -5.57 -12.36
C PHE A 16 3.01 -6.89 -11.64
N ALA A 17 3.44 -8.00 -12.18
CA ALA A 17 3.32 -9.31 -11.53
C ALA A 17 4.70 -9.72 -10.98
N PRO A 18 4.96 -9.56 -9.67
CA PRO A 18 6.18 -10.09 -9.06
C PRO A 18 6.27 -11.60 -9.22
N GLY A 19 7.49 -12.10 -9.32
CA GLY A 19 7.78 -13.52 -9.44
C GLY A 19 8.85 -14.00 -8.45
N ALA A 20 9.32 -15.24 -8.65
CA ALA A 20 10.36 -15.84 -7.81
C ALA A 20 11.78 -15.30 -8.09
N ASP A 21 11.98 -14.56 -9.14
CA ASP A 21 13.27 -13.94 -9.44
C ASP A 21 13.33 -12.53 -8.84
N ARG A 22 14.00 -12.40 -7.68
CA ARG A 22 14.17 -11.14 -6.96
C ARG A 22 14.91 -10.07 -7.77
N ALA A 23 15.87 -10.48 -8.62
CA ALA A 23 16.60 -9.51 -9.44
C ALA A 23 15.73 -8.97 -10.56
N ALA A 24 14.93 -9.82 -11.19
CA ALA A 24 13.95 -9.41 -12.18
C ALA A 24 12.87 -8.48 -11.58
N ASN A 25 12.38 -8.78 -10.36
CA ASN A 25 11.43 -7.91 -9.66
C ASN A 25 12.04 -6.52 -9.39
N LEU A 26 13.26 -6.44 -8.88
CA LEU A 26 13.95 -5.16 -8.65
C LEU A 26 14.18 -4.37 -9.96
N ALA A 27 14.56 -5.05 -11.04
CA ALA A 27 14.73 -4.42 -12.35
C ALA A 27 13.41 -3.84 -12.87
N GLU A 28 12.30 -4.54 -12.67
CA GLU A 28 10.97 -4.06 -13.07
C GLU A 28 10.49 -2.89 -12.18
N ILE A 29 10.74 -2.94 -10.86
CA ILE A 29 10.48 -1.83 -9.94
C ILE A 29 11.26 -0.59 -10.40
N GLU A 30 12.56 -0.72 -10.70
CA GLU A 30 13.37 0.39 -11.18
C GLU A 30 12.83 0.97 -12.49
N ARG A 31 12.49 0.13 -13.45
CA ARG A 31 11.93 0.53 -14.75
C ARG A 31 10.62 1.31 -14.58
N LEU A 32 9.69 0.79 -13.76
CA LEU A 32 8.41 1.43 -13.51
C LEU A 32 8.54 2.71 -12.67
N ALA A 33 9.44 2.72 -11.67
CA ALA A 33 9.75 3.94 -10.91
C ALA A 33 10.30 5.05 -11.81
N ALA A 34 11.22 4.72 -12.72
CA ALA A 34 11.75 5.66 -13.69
C ALA A 34 10.68 6.19 -14.65
N LEU A 35 9.77 5.31 -15.12
CA LEU A 35 8.65 5.70 -15.96
C LEU A 35 7.69 6.64 -15.21
N ALA A 36 7.36 6.35 -13.95
CA ALA A 36 6.52 7.20 -13.11
C ALA A 36 7.17 8.57 -12.86
N ALA A 37 8.47 8.58 -12.52
CA ALA A 37 9.24 9.81 -12.34
C ALA A 37 9.28 10.67 -13.62
N ALA A 38 9.47 10.05 -14.78
CA ALA A 38 9.43 10.75 -16.07
C ALA A 38 8.05 11.35 -16.39
N ARG A 39 6.96 10.76 -15.83
CA ARG A 39 5.59 11.30 -15.89
C ARG A 39 5.29 12.32 -14.77
N GLY A 40 6.29 12.67 -13.96
CA GLY A 40 6.22 13.68 -12.91
C GLY A 40 5.85 13.18 -11.52
N ALA A 41 5.72 11.88 -11.30
CA ALA A 41 5.45 11.32 -9.98
C ALA A 41 6.62 11.57 -9.01
N ARG A 42 6.29 11.84 -7.76
CA ARG A 42 7.22 12.01 -6.64
C ARG A 42 7.07 10.94 -5.56
N LEU A 43 6.03 10.13 -5.66
CA LEU A 43 5.84 8.93 -4.87
C LEU A 43 5.25 7.85 -5.78
N VAL A 44 5.76 6.62 -5.68
CA VAL A 44 5.28 5.46 -6.46
C VAL A 44 4.93 4.34 -5.51
N VAL A 45 3.70 3.82 -5.63
CA VAL A 45 3.22 2.66 -4.86
C VAL A 45 3.26 1.42 -5.74
N PHE A 46 3.97 0.41 -5.30
CA PHE A 46 4.12 -0.91 -5.91
C PHE A 46 3.25 -1.94 -5.20
N PRO A 47 2.98 -3.10 -5.83
CA PRO A 47 2.15 -4.15 -5.25
C PRO A 47 2.70 -4.77 -3.95
N GLU A 48 1.84 -5.54 -3.28
CA GLU A 48 2.19 -6.48 -2.21
C GLU A 48 3.20 -7.51 -2.73
N TYR A 49 4.09 -8.04 -1.87
CA TYR A 49 5.07 -9.05 -2.24
C TYR A 49 6.00 -8.69 -3.43
N SER A 50 6.22 -7.40 -3.66
CA SER A 50 7.08 -6.93 -4.76
C SER A 50 8.52 -7.44 -4.70
N SER A 51 9.00 -7.88 -3.51
CA SER A 51 10.34 -8.46 -3.35
C SER A 51 10.44 -9.87 -3.92
N TYR A 52 9.41 -10.69 -3.71
CA TYR A 52 9.35 -12.09 -4.11
C TYR A 52 7.90 -12.59 -4.04
N PHE A 53 7.49 -13.40 -4.99
CA PHE A 53 6.16 -14.00 -4.99
C PHE A 53 6.14 -15.33 -5.71
N THR A 54 5.44 -16.31 -5.12
CA THR A 54 4.98 -17.55 -5.75
C THR A 54 3.52 -17.78 -5.38
N PRO A 55 2.67 -18.31 -6.29
CA PRO A 55 1.25 -18.53 -6.02
C PRO A 55 0.96 -19.50 -4.87
N GLU A 56 1.90 -20.39 -4.61
CA GLU A 56 1.83 -21.41 -3.53
C GLU A 56 2.97 -21.13 -2.54
N PRO A 57 2.67 -20.45 -1.41
CA PRO A 57 3.67 -20.19 -0.37
C PRO A 57 4.31 -21.48 0.16
N GLY A 58 5.61 -21.45 0.37
CA GLY A 58 6.37 -22.59 0.86
C GLY A 58 7.66 -22.15 1.58
N TRP A 59 8.58 -23.08 1.75
CA TRP A 59 9.91 -22.80 2.33
C TRP A 59 10.74 -21.82 1.49
N ASP A 60 10.45 -21.72 0.19
CA ASP A 60 11.00 -20.72 -0.71
C ASP A 60 10.73 -19.28 -0.23
N TRP A 61 9.60 -19.04 0.44
CA TRP A 61 9.29 -17.72 1.05
C TRP A 61 10.23 -17.42 2.21
N GLN A 62 10.57 -18.41 3.04
CA GLN A 62 11.56 -18.24 4.10
C GLN A 62 12.96 -17.96 3.53
N GLU A 63 13.37 -18.69 2.52
CA GLU A 63 14.67 -18.51 1.85
C GLU A 63 14.76 -17.14 1.17
N ALA A 64 13.64 -16.65 0.60
CA ALA A 64 13.55 -15.36 -0.07
C ALA A 64 13.36 -14.17 0.90
N SER A 65 12.99 -14.44 2.17
CA SER A 65 12.73 -13.38 3.15
C SER A 65 13.99 -12.60 3.50
N GLU A 66 13.84 -11.30 3.73
CA GLU A 66 14.93 -10.41 4.11
C GLU A 66 14.52 -9.55 5.31
N GLU A 67 15.47 -9.14 6.12
CA GLU A 67 15.23 -8.15 7.17
C GLU A 67 14.97 -6.76 6.58
N ILE A 68 14.27 -5.92 7.32
CA ILE A 68 14.20 -4.49 7.01
C ILE A 68 15.59 -3.90 7.21
N GLY A 69 16.13 -3.22 6.20
CA GLY A 69 17.53 -2.79 6.13
C GLY A 69 18.41 -3.78 5.35
N GLY A 70 17.82 -4.86 4.82
CA GLY A 70 18.51 -5.81 3.93
C GLY A 70 18.56 -5.34 2.47
N ARG A 71 19.02 -6.24 1.61
CA ARG A 71 19.32 -5.94 0.18
C ARG A 71 18.15 -5.34 -0.59
N PHE A 72 16.91 -5.81 -0.33
CA PHE A 72 15.74 -5.29 -1.03
C PHE A 72 15.50 -3.83 -0.69
N THR A 73 15.44 -3.48 0.59
CA THR A 73 15.22 -2.09 1.03
C THR A 73 16.40 -1.18 0.72
N GLU A 74 17.64 -1.68 0.75
CA GLU A 74 18.83 -0.94 0.29
C GLU A 74 18.74 -0.62 -1.21
N ALA A 75 18.34 -1.60 -2.05
CA ALA A 75 18.14 -1.38 -3.48
C ALA A 75 17.03 -0.37 -3.76
N LEU A 76 15.90 -0.46 -3.05
CA LEU A 76 14.84 0.56 -3.14
C LEU A 76 15.34 1.95 -2.74
N GLY A 77 16.16 2.05 -1.68
CA GLY A 77 16.81 3.30 -1.26
C GLY A 77 17.70 3.90 -2.33
N ALA A 78 18.49 3.07 -3.02
CA ALA A 78 19.31 3.50 -4.14
C ALA A 78 18.48 4.01 -5.32
N ILE A 79 17.39 3.31 -5.68
CA ILE A 79 16.45 3.72 -6.72
C ILE A 79 15.78 5.05 -6.35
N ALA A 80 15.23 5.14 -5.12
CA ALA A 80 14.56 6.32 -4.60
C ALA A 80 15.48 7.57 -4.66
N THR A 81 16.70 7.41 -4.20
CA THR A 81 17.72 8.49 -4.21
C THR A 81 18.08 8.93 -5.63
N ARG A 82 18.35 7.97 -6.53
CA ARG A 82 18.73 8.27 -7.91
C ARG A 82 17.61 8.98 -8.69
N LEU A 83 16.36 8.60 -8.46
CA LEU A 83 15.20 9.16 -9.16
C LEU A 83 14.58 10.38 -8.44
N GLY A 84 14.95 10.63 -7.18
CA GLY A 84 14.37 11.69 -6.35
C GLY A 84 12.89 11.46 -6.01
N VAL A 85 12.46 10.18 -5.86
CA VAL A 85 11.07 9.78 -5.59
C VAL A 85 10.97 8.92 -4.34
N HIS A 86 9.85 9.02 -3.63
CA HIS A 86 9.50 8.05 -2.59
C HIS A 86 8.98 6.77 -3.22
N LEU A 87 9.27 5.62 -2.61
CA LEU A 87 8.77 4.31 -3.04
C LEU A 87 8.01 3.66 -1.89
N VAL A 88 6.87 3.05 -2.20
CA VAL A 88 6.14 2.19 -1.27
C VAL A 88 6.00 0.83 -1.93
N ALA A 89 6.46 -0.23 -1.27
CA ALA A 89 6.45 -1.59 -1.85
C ALA A 89 6.22 -2.66 -0.78
N GLY A 90 5.57 -3.76 -1.14
CA GLY A 90 5.44 -4.95 -0.31
C GLY A 90 6.69 -5.82 -0.37
N MET A 91 7.07 -6.41 0.77
CA MET A 91 8.17 -7.37 0.86
C MET A 91 7.82 -8.56 1.75
N ILE A 92 8.52 -9.67 1.52
CA ILE A 92 8.55 -10.79 2.47
C ILE A 92 9.63 -10.50 3.50
N GLU A 93 9.19 -10.18 4.72
CA GLU A 93 10.09 -9.85 5.83
C GLU A 93 10.50 -11.09 6.62
N ARG A 94 11.79 -11.24 6.89
CA ARG A 94 12.31 -12.24 7.83
C ARG A 94 12.02 -11.80 9.26
N LEU A 95 11.27 -12.62 9.99
CA LEU A 95 10.94 -12.37 11.38
C LEU A 95 11.93 -13.08 12.30
N GLY A 96 12.40 -12.38 13.34
CA GLY A 96 13.17 -13.01 14.40
C GLY A 96 12.27 -13.92 15.25
N GLY A 97 12.74 -15.15 15.55
CA GLY A 97 12.07 -16.05 16.50
C GLY A 97 10.98 -16.96 15.91
N ASP A 98 10.56 -16.79 14.67
CA ASP A 98 9.68 -17.73 13.97
C ASP A 98 10.41 -18.27 12.73
N GLU A 99 10.90 -19.50 12.81
CA GLU A 99 11.65 -20.12 11.69
C GLU A 99 10.76 -20.55 10.52
N ARG A 100 9.44 -20.58 10.70
CA ARG A 100 8.49 -21.05 9.69
C ARG A 100 7.79 -19.93 8.96
N ARG A 101 7.37 -18.89 9.69
CA ARG A 101 6.54 -17.83 9.12
C ARG A 101 7.33 -16.58 8.83
N VAL A 102 6.96 -15.91 7.75
CA VAL A 102 7.49 -14.62 7.33
C VAL A 102 6.51 -13.49 7.68
N GLY A 103 6.95 -12.25 7.59
CA GLY A 103 6.08 -11.07 7.63
C GLY A 103 5.67 -10.65 6.21
N ASN A 104 4.42 -10.31 6.04
CA ASN A 104 3.93 -9.57 4.88
C ASN A 104 4.00 -8.09 5.23
N THR A 105 5.02 -7.40 4.72
CA THR A 105 5.36 -6.06 5.17
C THR A 105 5.42 -5.07 4.02
N VAL A 106 4.76 -3.94 4.19
CA VAL A 106 4.87 -2.78 3.32
C VAL A 106 5.92 -1.85 3.92
N VAL A 107 6.86 -1.38 3.09
CA VAL A 107 7.86 -0.37 3.46
C VAL A 107 7.68 0.89 2.64
N ALA A 108 7.85 2.04 3.28
CA ALA A 108 7.98 3.33 2.62
C ALA A 108 9.44 3.78 2.67
N ILE A 109 9.97 4.15 1.52
CA ILE A 109 11.36 4.57 1.31
C ILE A 109 11.38 6.03 0.88
N ALA A 110 12.12 6.85 1.59
CA ALA A 110 12.37 8.24 1.16
C ALA A 110 13.74 8.37 0.48
N PRO A 111 13.89 9.30 -0.49
CA PRO A 111 15.20 9.64 -1.04
C PRO A 111 16.16 10.06 0.09
N HIS A 112 17.35 9.46 0.13
CA HIS A 112 18.42 9.70 1.10
C HIS A 112 18.19 9.21 2.55
N ASP A 113 16.93 8.98 2.99
CA ASP A 113 16.63 8.61 4.39
C ASP A 113 16.38 7.10 4.56
N GLY A 114 16.24 6.35 3.44
CA GLY A 114 15.94 4.92 3.48
C GLY A 114 14.50 4.64 3.95
N VAL A 115 14.31 3.63 4.80
CA VAL A 115 12.99 3.24 5.33
C VAL A 115 12.49 4.30 6.31
N VAL A 116 11.36 4.94 6.01
CA VAL A 116 10.74 6.00 6.82
C VAL A 116 9.44 5.58 7.50
N ALA A 117 8.79 4.53 7.01
CA ALA A 117 7.62 3.91 7.66
C ALA A 117 7.49 2.46 7.20
N ARG A 118 6.82 1.66 8.00
CA ARG A 118 6.50 0.27 7.69
C ARG A 118 5.12 -0.10 8.20
N TYR A 119 4.56 -1.13 7.60
CA TYR A 119 3.29 -1.72 8.01
C TYR A 119 3.32 -3.22 7.78
N ARG A 120 3.17 -4.01 8.83
CA ARG A 120 3.02 -5.46 8.75
C ARG A 120 1.53 -5.81 8.73
N LYS A 121 1.11 -6.59 7.76
CA LYS A 121 -0.29 -6.98 7.52
C LYS A 121 -0.95 -7.49 8.79
N LEU A 122 -2.08 -6.88 9.17
CA LEU A 122 -2.84 -7.25 10.36
C LEU A 122 -3.80 -8.42 10.09
N HIS A 123 -4.50 -8.38 8.96
CA HIS A 123 -5.50 -9.39 8.61
C HIS A 123 -4.97 -10.27 7.49
N LEU A 124 -4.66 -11.52 7.85
CA LEU A 124 -4.18 -12.51 6.90
C LEU A 124 -5.33 -13.08 6.07
N TYR A 125 -5.04 -13.42 4.81
CA TYR A 125 -6.02 -13.89 3.85
C TYR A 125 -6.37 -15.38 4.06
N ASP A 126 -7.03 -15.68 5.20
CA ASP A 126 -7.58 -16.99 5.51
C ASP A 126 -9.04 -17.05 5.05
N ALA A 127 -9.24 -16.94 3.73
CA ALA A 127 -10.56 -16.89 3.13
C ALA A 127 -10.55 -17.43 1.70
N PHE A 128 -11.72 -17.83 1.20
CA PHE A 128 -11.90 -18.32 -0.16
C PHE A 128 -11.00 -19.53 -0.52
N GLY A 129 -10.71 -20.38 0.48
CA GLY A 129 -9.86 -21.55 0.32
C GLY A 129 -8.37 -21.31 0.51
N GLN A 130 -7.95 -20.07 0.73
CA GLN A 130 -6.57 -19.70 1.05
C GLN A 130 -6.33 -19.73 2.56
N ARG A 131 -5.07 -19.95 2.96
CA ARG A 131 -4.60 -19.97 4.36
C ARG A 131 -3.24 -19.28 4.46
N GLU A 132 -3.24 -17.96 4.33
CA GLU A 132 -2.00 -17.16 4.43
C GLU A 132 -1.32 -17.34 5.79
N SER A 133 -2.10 -17.56 6.88
CA SER A 133 -1.58 -17.75 8.24
C SER A 133 -0.68 -18.98 8.43
N GLU A 134 -0.69 -19.93 7.50
CA GLU A 134 0.22 -21.08 7.55
C GLU A 134 1.69 -20.67 7.32
N TRP A 135 1.91 -19.60 6.55
CA TRP A 135 3.23 -19.13 6.13
C TRP A 135 3.55 -17.70 6.55
N VAL A 136 2.55 -16.91 6.91
CA VAL A 136 2.69 -15.51 7.29
C VAL A 136 2.24 -15.32 8.73
N ALA A 137 3.01 -14.58 9.51
CA ALA A 137 2.62 -14.14 10.85
C ALA A 137 1.89 -12.79 10.76
N PRO A 138 0.80 -12.59 11.50
CA PRO A 138 0.12 -11.29 11.54
C PRO A 138 1.02 -10.25 12.21
N GLY A 139 0.86 -8.99 11.81
CA GLY A 139 1.47 -7.86 12.49
C GLY A 139 0.79 -7.58 13.84
N ASP A 140 1.52 -6.93 14.72
CA ASP A 140 0.99 -6.43 15.99
C ASP A 140 0.07 -5.22 15.75
N VAL A 141 -0.99 -5.10 16.54
CA VAL A 141 -1.85 -3.93 16.53
C VAL A 141 -1.13 -2.79 17.26
N ALA A 142 -0.40 -1.98 16.49
CA ALA A 142 0.36 -0.82 16.98
C ALA A 142 -0.23 0.49 16.43
N PRO A 143 0.13 1.66 16.96
CA PRO A 143 -0.19 2.94 16.34
C PRO A 143 0.31 2.96 14.88
N PRO A 144 -0.49 3.47 13.91
CA PRO A 144 -0.06 3.54 12.52
C PRO A 144 1.19 4.40 12.36
N GLU A 145 2.21 3.87 11.67
CA GLU A 145 3.35 4.67 11.24
C GLU A 145 2.96 5.50 10.01
N LEU A 146 3.21 6.80 10.08
CA LEU A 146 2.99 7.73 8.97
C LEU A 146 4.33 8.30 8.51
N PHE A 147 4.40 8.65 7.22
CA PHE A 147 5.51 9.42 6.69
C PHE A 147 4.99 10.66 5.94
N GLU A 148 5.85 11.63 5.72
CA GLU A 148 5.49 12.87 5.04
C GLU A 148 6.31 13.04 3.75
N ALA A 149 5.64 13.46 2.68
CA ALA A 149 6.25 13.85 1.43
C ALA A 149 5.49 15.03 0.82
N GLY A 150 6.19 16.12 0.52
CA GLY A 150 5.60 17.31 -0.09
C GLY A 150 4.47 17.96 0.72
N GLY A 151 4.52 17.88 2.05
CA GLY A 151 3.50 18.41 2.96
C GLY A 151 2.23 17.55 3.07
N ILE A 152 2.22 16.35 2.48
CA ILE A 152 1.15 15.36 2.55
C ILE A 152 1.57 14.23 3.49
N ARG A 153 0.67 13.78 4.36
CA ARG A 153 0.91 12.65 5.27
C ARG A 153 0.33 11.37 4.70
N PHE A 154 1.16 10.36 4.61
CA PHE A 154 0.85 9.05 4.04
C PHE A 154 0.82 7.99 5.13
N GLY A 155 -0.18 7.11 5.08
CA GLY A 155 -0.24 5.89 5.89
C GLY A 155 -0.19 4.66 5.00
N LEU A 156 0.01 3.51 5.61
CA LEU A 156 0.21 2.22 4.94
C LEU A 156 -0.82 1.19 5.39
N GLN A 157 -1.34 0.41 4.46
CA GLN A 157 -2.09 -0.83 4.71
C GLN A 157 -1.89 -1.76 3.52
N THR A 158 -2.35 -3.01 3.59
CA THR A 158 -2.16 -3.92 2.45
C THR A 158 -3.36 -4.85 2.21
N CYS A 159 -3.70 -5.03 0.94
CA CYS A 159 -4.56 -6.07 0.37
C CYS A 159 -5.82 -6.38 1.20
N TYR A 160 -5.85 -7.52 1.87
CA TYR A 160 -7.02 -8.03 2.62
C TYR A 160 -7.50 -7.06 3.71
N ASP A 161 -6.62 -6.21 4.24
CA ASP A 161 -7.00 -5.14 5.19
C ASP A 161 -8.05 -4.18 4.62
N ALA A 162 -8.16 -4.09 3.28
CA ALA A 162 -9.23 -3.33 2.64
C ALA A 162 -10.64 -3.80 3.02
N ARG A 163 -10.82 -5.04 3.50
CA ARG A 163 -12.11 -5.56 3.97
C ARG A 163 -12.43 -5.15 5.41
N PHE A 164 -11.48 -4.55 6.11
CA PHE A 164 -11.60 -4.17 7.51
C PHE A 164 -11.53 -2.63 7.61
N PRO A 165 -12.70 -1.94 7.60
CA PRO A 165 -12.75 -0.48 7.61
C PRO A 165 -12.00 0.15 8.78
N GLU A 166 -11.83 -0.59 9.87
CA GLU A 166 -11.13 -0.16 11.07
C GLU A 166 -9.66 0.17 10.81
N VAL A 167 -9.00 -0.56 9.89
CA VAL A 167 -7.59 -0.33 9.56
C VAL A 167 -7.42 1.06 8.94
N THR A 168 -8.16 1.35 7.87
CA THR A 168 -8.08 2.67 7.23
C THR A 168 -8.56 3.78 8.18
N ARG A 169 -9.56 3.49 9.02
CA ARG A 169 -10.05 4.45 10.02
C ARG A 169 -8.97 4.84 11.03
N ARG A 170 -8.21 3.88 11.54
CA ARG A 170 -7.08 4.16 12.44
C ARG A 170 -5.99 4.99 11.77
N ILE A 171 -5.74 4.74 10.48
CA ILE A 171 -4.75 5.48 9.69
C ILE A 171 -5.18 6.95 9.54
N VAL A 172 -6.45 7.22 9.18
CA VAL A 172 -6.92 8.61 9.08
C VAL A 172 -7.01 9.30 10.43
N ASP A 173 -7.34 8.58 11.50
CA ASP A 173 -7.36 9.11 12.87
C ASP A 173 -5.96 9.46 13.38
N ALA A 174 -4.93 8.74 12.93
CA ALA A 174 -3.53 9.11 13.15
C ALA A 174 -3.11 10.36 12.35
N GLY A 175 -3.95 10.84 11.44
CA GLY A 175 -3.79 12.08 10.70
C GLY A 175 -3.28 11.93 9.27
N ALA A 176 -3.40 10.77 8.65
CA ALA A 176 -3.05 10.60 7.25
C ALA A 176 -4.00 11.35 6.31
N ASP A 177 -3.44 11.88 5.24
CA ASP A 177 -4.13 12.53 4.12
C ASP A 177 -4.36 11.53 2.98
N VAL A 178 -3.48 10.54 2.86
CA VAL A 178 -3.45 9.51 1.82
C VAL A 178 -3.14 8.17 2.45
N VAL A 179 -3.79 7.10 2.00
CA VAL A 179 -3.36 5.74 2.31
C VAL A 179 -2.80 5.07 1.06
N CYS A 180 -1.59 4.50 1.19
CA CYS A 180 -0.99 3.63 0.19
C CYS A 180 -1.39 2.17 0.50
N MET A 181 -1.90 1.47 -0.50
CA MET A 181 -2.43 0.13 -0.37
C MET A 181 -1.87 -0.82 -1.44
N PRO A 182 -0.64 -1.33 -1.26
CA PRO A 182 -0.16 -2.48 -2.00
C PRO A 182 -1.11 -3.67 -1.87
N ALA A 183 -1.30 -4.44 -2.95
CA ALA A 183 -2.15 -5.63 -2.93
C ALA A 183 -1.63 -6.72 -3.88
N GLU A 184 -1.93 -7.95 -3.52
CA GLU A 184 -2.04 -9.11 -4.38
C GLU A 184 -3.52 -9.55 -4.28
N TRP A 185 -4.38 -8.80 -4.97
CA TRP A 185 -5.82 -9.06 -4.96
C TRP A 185 -6.17 -10.13 -5.98
N VAL A 186 -6.24 -11.37 -5.49
CA VAL A 186 -6.45 -12.56 -6.34
C VAL A 186 -7.68 -12.41 -7.23
N ARG A 187 -7.54 -12.75 -8.50
CA ARG A 187 -8.66 -12.85 -9.45
C ARG A 187 -9.68 -13.91 -9.03
N GLY A 188 -10.90 -13.74 -9.48
CA GLY A 188 -11.96 -14.70 -9.26
C GLY A 188 -13.35 -14.07 -9.38
N PRO A 189 -14.42 -14.84 -9.23
CA PRO A 189 -15.78 -14.32 -9.35
C PRO A 189 -16.01 -13.10 -8.45
N LEU A 190 -16.36 -11.95 -9.05
CA LEU A 190 -16.62 -10.65 -8.40
C LEU A 190 -15.39 -10.03 -7.70
N LYS A 191 -14.20 -10.60 -7.81
CA LYS A 191 -13.03 -10.10 -7.08
C LYS A 191 -12.60 -8.72 -7.56
N GLU A 192 -12.60 -8.47 -8.85
CA GLU A 192 -12.32 -7.16 -9.45
C GLU A 192 -13.35 -6.11 -9.00
N ALA A 193 -14.63 -6.49 -8.94
CA ALA A 193 -15.68 -5.62 -8.42
C ALA A 193 -15.49 -5.31 -6.93
N HIS A 194 -15.12 -6.32 -6.12
CA HIS A 194 -14.81 -6.12 -4.70
C HIS A 194 -13.62 -5.19 -4.50
N TRP A 195 -12.54 -5.35 -5.29
CA TRP A 195 -11.37 -4.48 -5.24
C TRP A 195 -11.75 -3.02 -5.41
N ARG A 196 -12.47 -2.73 -6.50
CA ARG A 196 -12.91 -1.38 -6.85
C ARG A 196 -13.84 -0.79 -5.80
N VAL A 197 -14.86 -1.55 -5.37
CA VAL A 197 -15.85 -1.09 -4.38
C VAL A 197 -15.19 -0.81 -3.03
N LEU A 198 -14.32 -1.72 -2.54
CA LEU A 198 -13.68 -1.55 -1.23
C LEU A 198 -12.69 -0.39 -1.24
N THR A 199 -11.86 -0.28 -2.27
CA THR A 199 -10.91 0.84 -2.41
C THR A 199 -11.64 2.18 -2.42
N THR A 200 -12.73 2.29 -3.19
CA THR A 200 -13.59 3.48 -3.24
C THR A 200 -14.25 3.76 -1.90
N ALA A 201 -14.76 2.74 -1.21
CA ALA A 201 -15.37 2.90 0.11
C ALA A 201 -14.37 3.45 1.14
N ARG A 202 -13.09 2.96 1.13
CA ARG A 202 -12.04 3.45 2.03
C ARG A 202 -11.76 4.94 1.80
N ALA A 203 -11.80 5.41 0.55
CA ALA A 203 -11.66 6.83 0.24
C ALA A 203 -12.85 7.67 0.74
N LEU A 204 -14.07 7.24 0.42
CA LEU A 204 -15.31 7.97 0.71
C LEU A 204 -15.55 8.15 2.21
N GLU A 205 -15.53 7.05 2.97
CA GLU A 205 -15.88 7.04 4.40
C GLU A 205 -14.83 7.71 5.29
N ASN A 206 -13.59 7.85 4.76
CA ASN A 206 -12.47 8.49 5.45
C ASN A 206 -12.15 9.88 4.88
N THR A 207 -12.84 10.32 3.82
CA THR A 207 -12.58 11.60 3.14
C THR A 207 -11.09 11.84 2.91
N MET A 208 -10.40 10.84 2.33
CA MET A 208 -8.97 10.82 2.06
C MET A 208 -8.68 10.23 0.68
N TYR A 209 -7.47 10.41 0.18
CA TYR A 209 -7.05 9.69 -1.02
C TYR A 209 -6.66 8.23 -0.71
N VAL A 210 -6.89 7.35 -1.68
CA VAL A 210 -6.38 5.97 -1.67
C VAL A 210 -5.54 5.75 -2.92
N VAL A 211 -4.30 5.28 -2.75
CA VAL A 211 -3.36 4.91 -3.81
C VAL A 211 -3.15 3.40 -3.72
N ALA A 212 -3.86 2.66 -4.58
CA ALA A 212 -3.98 1.21 -4.50
C ALA A 212 -3.32 0.52 -5.69
N ALA A 213 -2.23 -0.22 -5.44
CA ALA A 213 -1.43 -0.91 -6.44
C ALA A 213 -1.58 -2.42 -6.30
N ASP A 214 -2.09 -3.09 -7.33
CA ASP A 214 -2.33 -4.53 -7.37
C ASP A 214 -1.36 -5.25 -8.32
N HIS A 215 -1.20 -6.55 -8.12
CA HIS A 215 -0.52 -7.41 -9.08
C HIS A 215 -1.23 -7.36 -10.44
N ALA A 216 -0.44 -7.33 -11.50
CA ALA A 216 -0.96 -7.58 -12.85
C ALA A 216 -1.44 -9.05 -12.97
N PRO A 217 -2.41 -9.35 -13.86
CA PRO A 217 -2.74 -10.72 -14.21
C PRO A 217 -1.52 -11.54 -14.64
N PRO A 218 -1.52 -12.89 -14.49
CA PRO A 218 -2.72 -13.73 -14.32
C PRO A 218 -3.18 -13.95 -12.88
N VAL A 219 -2.37 -13.68 -11.87
CA VAL A 219 -2.69 -13.94 -10.46
C VAL A 219 -3.52 -12.81 -9.87
N GLY A 220 -3.05 -11.59 -9.93
CA GLY A 220 -3.76 -10.42 -9.43
C GLY A 220 -4.90 -9.96 -10.34
N ALA A 221 -5.81 -9.18 -9.81
CA ALA A 221 -6.93 -8.60 -10.54
C ALA A 221 -6.50 -7.43 -11.46
N GLY A 222 -5.30 -6.88 -11.26
CA GLY A 222 -4.90 -5.64 -11.87
C GLY A 222 -5.75 -4.48 -11.36
N ASN A 223 -6.13 -3.59 -12.27
CA ASN A 223 -7.00 -2.46 -11.94
C ASN A 223 -6.46 -1.61 -10.79
N SER A 224 -5.13 -1.40 -10.76
CA SER A 224 -4.50 -0.44 -9.84
C SER A 224 -5.08 0.95 -10.05
N MET A 225 -5.36 1.68 -8.97
CA MET A 225 -6.10 2.93 -9.06
C MET A 225 -5.69 3.96 -8.00
N ILE A 226 -5.96 5.22 -8.30
CA ILE A 226 -5.90 6.34 -7.35
C ILE A 226 -7.31 6.90 -7.23
N VAL A 227 -7.83 6.92 -6.01
CA VAL A 227 -9.19 7.38 -5.70
C VAL A 227 -9.12 8.65 -4.86
N ASP A 228 -9.92 9.65 -5.24
CA ASP A 228 -10.01 10.93 -4.52
C ASP A 228 -10.92 10.84 -3.28
N PRO A 229 -10.92 11.85 -2.39
CA PRO A 229 -11.76 11.86 -1.19
C PRO A 229 -13.29 11.84 -1.43
N MET A 230 -13.74 12.00 -2.68
CA MET A 230 -15.15 11.85 -3.09
C MET A 230 -15.43 10.49 -3.76
N GLY A 231 -14.47 9.57 -3.74
CA GLY A 231 -14.62 8.25 -4.34
C GLY A 231 -14.48 8.23 -5.87
N VAL A 232 -13.92 9.26 -6.47
CA VAL A 232 -13.68 9.31 -7.92
C VAL A 232 -12.34 8.66 -8.23
N GLU A 233 -12.33 7.67 -9.11
CA GLU A 233 -11.10 7.13 -9.70
C GLU A 233 -10.48 8.20 -10.59
N ILE A 234 -9.41 8.84 -10.14
CA ILE A 234 -8.72 9.92 -10.87
C ILE A 234 -7.55 9.42 -11.71
N ALA A 235 -7.10 8.18 -11.51
CA ALA A 235 -6.18 7.45 -12.35
C ALA A 235 -6.39 5.95 -12.17
N THR A 236 -6.23 5.17 -13.23
CA THR A 236 -6.36 3.71 -13.19
C THR A 236 -5.51 3.04 -14.27
N ILE A 237 -5.12 1.79 -14.01
CA ILE A 237 -4.49 0.87 -14.97
C ILE A 237 -5.45 -0.32 -15.13
N GLY A 238 -5.59 -0.83 -16.33
CA GLY A 238 -6.38 -2.06 -16.57
C GLY A 238 -5.63 -3.31 -16.13
N GLU A 239 -5.33 -4.20 -17.09
CA GLU A 239 -4.60 -5.45 -16.81
C GLU A 239 -3.10 -5.39 -17.17
N ALA A 240 -2.65 -4.32 -17.80
CA ALA A 240 -1.26 -4.19 -18.28
C ALA A 240 -0.27 -3.90 -17.14
N THR A 241 0.98 -4.29 -17.33
CA THR A 241 2.10 -3.78 -16.53
C THR A 241 2.42 -2.35 -16.99
N ASP A 242 2.07 -1.36 -16.16
CA ASP A 242 2.25 0.07 -16.46
C ASP A 242 2.21 0.90 -15.17
N VAL A 243 2.23 2.22 -15.30
CA VAL A 243 2.05 3.21 -14.23
C VAL A 243 0.95 4.21 -14.59
N ALA A 244 0.17 4.62 -13.58
CA ALA A 244 -0.77 5.73 -13.69
C ALA A 244 -0.45 6.79 -12.64
N VAL A 245 -0.53 8.08 -13.02
CA VAL A 245 -0.15 9.22 -12.18
C VAL A 245 -1.36 10.12 -11.94
N ALA A 246 -1.51 10.59 -10.70
CA ALA A 246 -2.47 11.62 -10.33
C ALA A 246 -1.87 12.59 -9.32
N TRP A 247 -2.55 13.73 -9.11
CA TRP A 247 -2.15 14.74 -8.15
C TRP A 247 -3.06 14.72 -6.94
N VAL A 248 -2.47 14.69 -5.75
CA VAL A 248 -3.15 14.76 -4.46
C VAL A 248 -2.87 16.10 -3.82
N SER A 249 -3.82 16.65 -3.07
CA SER A 249 -3.64 17.93 -2.37
C SER A 249 -4.45 17.98 -1.08
N ARG A 250 -3.91 18.64 -0.06
CA ARG A 250 -4.66 18.90 1.20
C ARG A 250 -5.85 19.82 0.97
N GLU A 251 -5.71 20.77 0.05
CA GLU A 251 -6.82 21.66 -0.32
C GLU A 251 -8.05 20.87 -0.77
N ARG A 252 -7.87 19.84 -1.60
CA ARG A 252 -8.98 18.98 -2.04
C ARG A 252 -9.60 18.22 -0.87
N ILE A 253 -8.79 17.67 0.03
CA ILE A 253 -9.28 16.98 1.24
C ILE A 253 -10.09 17.94 2.11
N GLU A 254 -9.57 19.13 2.37
CA GLU A 254 -10.25 20.15 3.16
C GLU A 254 -11.55 20.62 2.51
N ALA A 255 -11.55 20.81 1.18
CA ALA A 255 -12.75 21.17 0.43
C ALA A 255 -13.84 20.10 0.58
N VAL A 256 -13.48 18.82 0.47
CA VAL A 256 -14.42 17.71 0.69
C VAL A 256 -14.92 17.70 2.14
N ARG A 257 -14.02 17.79 3.13
CA ARG A 257 -14.38 17.76 4.56
C ARG A 257 -15.24 18.95 4.99
N ARG A 258 -15.16 20.11 4.30
CA ARG A 258 -16.08 21.25 4.54
C ARG A 258 -17.52 20.93 4.15
N VAL A 259 -17.74 20.19 3.07
CA VAL A 259 -19.09 19.84 2.58
C VAL A 259 -19.59 18.50 3.11
N ASN A 260 -18.68 17.60 3.47
CA ASN A 260 -18.95 16.29 4.07
C ASN A 260 -18.05 16.08 5.29
N PRO A 261 -18.42 16.61 6.47
CA PRO A 261 -17.62 16.47 7.69
C PRO A 261 -17.79 15.08 8.35
N ALA A 262 -17.77 14.00 7.56
CA ALA A 262 -18.10 12.65 8.00
C ALA A 262 -17.24 12.19 9.19
N LEU A 263 -15.95 12.53 9.21
CA LEU A 263 -15.05 12.17 10.31
C LEU A 263 -15.44 12.86 11.64
N ALA A 264 -15.85 14.12 11.58
CA ALA A 264 -16.26 14.89 12.77
C ALA A 264 -17.65 14.47 13.29
N LEU A 265 -18.50 13.88 12.44
CA LEU A 265 -19.86 13.47 12.81
C LEU A 265 -19.93 12.04 13.35
N ARG A 266 -18.80 11.33 13.44
CA ARG A 266 -18.77 9.96 13.98
C ARG A 266 -19.27 9.89 15.41
N ARG A 267 -19.91 8.78 15.74
CA ARG A 267 -20.46 8.47 17.07
C ARG A 267 -19.73 7.29 17.73
N PHE A 268 -18.78 6.67 17.01
CA PHE A 268 -18.02 5.50 17.47
C PHE A 268 -16.54 5.70 17.22
N ASP A 269 -15.74 5.23 18.15
CA ASP A 269 -14.30 5.11 18.02
C ASP A 269 -13.93 3.66 17.66
N VAL A 270 -12.78 3.50 17.02
CA VAL A 270 -12.19 2.18 16.77
C VAL A 270 -11.37 1.81 18.00
N ILE A 271 -11.74 0.72 18.66
CA ILE A 271 -11.00 0.13 19.77
C ILE A 271 -10.55 -1.27 19.39
N GLU A 272 -9.34 -1.64 19.81
CA GLU A 272 -8.83 -2.98 19.64
C GLU A 272 -9.74 -3.98 20.38
N ARG A 273 -10.07 -5.09 19.71
CA ARG A 273 -10.69 -6.21 20.40
C ARG A 273 -9.60 -6.85 21.25
N VAL A 274 -9.73 -6.74 22.58
CA VAL A 274 -8.97 -7.59 23.48
C VAL A 274 -9.36 -9.02 23.13
N ASN A 275 -8.49 -9.73 22.42
CA ASN A 275 -8.73 -11.14 22.15
C ASN A 275 -8.93 -11.81 23.50
N PRO A 276 -10.08 -12.44 23.80
CA PRO A 276 -10.11 -13.38 24.87
C PRO A 276 -9.15 -14.48 24.43
N SER A 277 -7.91 -14.41 24.96
CA SER A 277 -6.90 -15.42 24.78
C SER A 277 -7.58 -16.77 24.88
N SER A 278 -7.47 -17.54 23.81
CA SER A 278 -7.72 -18.99 23.76
C SER A 278 -8.98 -19.45 24.52
N ARG A 279 -10.12 -19.36 23.88
CA ARG A 279 -11.21 -20.28 24.20
C ARG A 279 -11.18 -21.48 23.27
#